data_1d32a8bc9b3efe1940cada51cc3122b6
#
_entry.id   1d32a8bc9b3efe1940cada51cc3122b6
#
_cell.length_a   1.000
_cell.length_b   1.000
_cell.length_c   1.000
_cell.angle_alpha   90.00
_cell.angle_beta   90.00
_cell.angle_gamma   90.00
#
_symmetry.space_group_name_H-M   'P 1'
#
loop_
_entity.id
_entity.type
_entity.pdbx_description
1 polymer ?
#
loop_
_entity_poly.entity_id
_entity_poly.type
_entity_poly.pdbx_seq_one_letter_code
_entity_poly.pdbx_strand_id
1 'polypeptide(L)'
;MLLIVRTARHRYIVRREDVAALRAFTRIASYHQPGDEGRTSIIVELGPLLDPADISVMQRRHALIIPLRRRTIALLVDAVDNLVDHAVVQPLPPLLRERLREPWATGVLMVDEQPVVQLDVRAIARSILLRRARDAEQK
;
A
#
# COMPACT_ATOMS: atom_id res chain seq x y z
N MET A 1 -14.51 -1.91 -7.10
CA MET A 1 -13.47 -1.39 -8.02
C MET A 1 -12.09 -1.68 -7.44
N LEU A 2 -11.18 -2.19 -8.24
CA LEU A 2 -9.85 -2.59 -7.81
C LEU A 2 -8.79 -1.78 -8.56
N LEU A 3 -7.73 -1.41 -7.86
CA LEU A 3 -6.56 -0.75 -8.43
C LEU A 3 -5.43 -1.78 -8.56
N ILE A 4 -4.74 -1.76 -9.68
CA ILE A 4 -3.48 -2.49 -9.83
C ILE A 4 -2.36 -1.52 -9.57
N VAL A 5 -1.59 -1.76 -8.52
CA VAL A 5 -0.43 -0.94 -8.14
C VAL A 5 0.85 -1.71 -8.42
N ARG A 6 1.88 -0.99 -8.80
CA ARG A 6 3.17 -1.58 -9.15
C ARG A 6 4.27 -1.00 -8.28
N THR A 7 5.06 -1.89 -7.69
CA THR A 7 6.31 -1.55 -7.02
C THR A 7 7.48 -1.84 -7.97
N ALA A 8 8.71 -1.75 -7.48
CA ALA A 8 9.87 -2.01 -8.34
C ALA A 8 9.89 -3.44 -8.89
N ARG A 9 9.42 -4.43 -8.14
CA ARG A 9 9.51 -5.85 -8.49
C ARG A 9 8.17 -6.56 -8.64
N HIS A 10 7.09 -6.02 -8.06
CA HIS A 10 5.83 -6.73 -7.94
C HIS A 10 4.65 -5.87 -8.36
N ARG A 11 3.53 -6.54 -8.62
CA ARG A 11 2.22 -5.90 -8.77
C ARG A 11 1.32 -6.40 -7.66
N TYR A 12 0.45 -5.53 -7.19
CA TYR A 12 -0.52 -5.85 -6.14
C TYR A 12 -1.87 -5.27 -6.52
N ILE A 13 -2.92 -5.82 -5.93
CA ILE A 13 -4.28 -5.31 -6.09
C ILE A 13 -4.73 -4.69 -4.78
N VAL A 14 -5.34 -3.50 -4.88
CA VAL A 14 -5.81 -2.73 -3.74
C VAL A 14 -7.24 -2.32 -4.01
N ARG A 15 -8.10 -2.40 -2.99
CA ARG A 15 -9.48 -1.93 -3.11
C ARG A 15 -9.50 -0.41 -3.21
N ARG A 16 -10.20 0.12 -4.24
CA ARG A 16 -10.28 1.56 -4.45
C ARG A 16 -10.93 2.25 -3.24
N GLU A 17 -11.86 1.58 -2.58
CA GLU A 17 -12.61 2.12 -1.44
C GLU A 17 -11.72 2.39 -0.22
N ASP A 18 -10.59 1.72 -0.11
CA ASP A 18 -9.65 1.91 1.00
C ASP A 18 -8.69 3.06 0.78
N VAL A 19 -8.67 3.64 -0.42
CA VAL A 19 -7.77 4.73 -0.81
C VAL A 19 -8.57 6.00 -0.98
N ALA A 20 -8.31 7.01 -0.14
CA ALA A 20 -9.03 8.29 -0.23
C ALA A 20 -8.60 9.11 -1.43
N ALA A 21 -7.32 9.02 -1.80
CA ALA A 21 -6.77 9.79 -2.92
C ALA A 21 -5.50 9.14 -3.44
N LEU A 22 -5.20 9.45 -4.70
CA LEU A 22 -3.93 9.12 -5.34
C LEU A 22 -3.20 10.44 -5.57
N ARG A 23 -1.95 10.54 -5.12
CA ARG A 23 -1.18 11.76 -5.27
C ARG A 23 0.17 11.48 -5.89
N ALA A 24 0.61 12.39 -6.77
CA ALA A 24 1.96 12.35 -7.29
C ALA A 24 2.94 12.72 -6.18
N PHE A 25 4.05 12.02 -6.14
CA PHE A 25 5.08 12.23 -5.14
C PHE A 25 6.43 12.32 -5.83
N THR A 26 7.19 13.37 -5.50
CA THR A 26 8.56 13.53 -5.99
C THR A 26 9.50 13.49 -4.79
N ARG A 27 10.55 12.69 -4.89
CA ARG A 27 11.48 12.43 -3.78
C ARG A 27 12.10 13.68 -3.15
N ILE A 28 12.17 14.75 -3.92
CA ILE A 28 12.82 16.02 -3.52
C ILE A 28 11.81 17.02 -2.95
N ALA A 29 10.51 16.80 -3.13
CA ALA A 29 9.49 17.71 -2.65
C ALA A 29 9.30 17.56 -1.14
N SER A 30 9.26 18.70 -0.43
CA SER A 30 8.90 18.69 0.98
C SER A 30 7.46 18.19 1.13
N TYR A 31 7.24 17.43 2.19
CA TYR A 31 6.03 16.66 2.41
C TYR A 31 4.79 17.47 2.79
N HIS A 32 4.83 18.77 2.65
CA HIS A 32 3.68 19.61 2.96
C HIS A 32 2.84 19.87 1.72
N GLN A 33 1.70 19.18 1.63
CA GLN A 33 0.72 19.50 0.61
C GLN A 33 -0.33 20.43 1.20
N PRO A 34 -0.84 21.39 0.39
CA PRO A 34 -1.93 22.23 0.81
C PRO A 34 -3.16 21.37 1.18
N GLY A 35 -3.71 21.57 2.36
CA GLY A 35 -4.85 20.81 2.84
C GLY A 35 -4.54 19.77 3.91
N ASP A 36 -3.26 19.49 4.18
CA ASP A 36 -2.85 18.58 5.25
C ASP A 36 -2.67 19.28 6.59
N GLU A 37 -3.15 20.49 6.70
CA GLU A 37 -3.09 21.27 7.92
C GLU A 37 -3.85 20.56 9.06
N GLY A 38 -3.12 20.12 10.08
CA GLY A 38 -3.69 19.46 11.24
C GLY A 38 -3.68 17.93 11.22
N ARG A 39 -3.21 17.29 10.14
CA ARG A 39 -3.04 15.84 10.10
C ARG A 39 -1.59 15.48 9.83
N THR A 40 -1.02 14.67 10.72
CA THR A 40 0.32 14.14 10.52
C THR A 40 0.26 13.00 9.52
N SER A 41 0.86 13.20 8.36
CA SER A 41 0.99 12.13 7.34
C SER A 41 2.26 11.33 7.59
N ILE A 42 2.12 10.02 7.57
CA ILE A 42 3.25 9.10 7.66
C ILE A 42 3.47 8.50 6.28
N ILE A 43 4.69 8.61 5.76
CA ILE A 43 5.02 8.15 4.42
C ILE A 43 5.86 6.90 4.52
N VAL A 44 5.41 5.82 3.87
CA VAL A 44 6.08 4.52 3.88
C VAL A 44 6.10 3.96 2.46
N GLU A 45 7.22 3.39 2.06
CA GLU A 45 7.34 2.70 0.78
C GLU A 45 6.71 1.31 0.89
N LEU A 46 5.75 1.01 0.01
CA LEU A 46 5.04 -0.27 0.05
C LEU A 46 5.95 -1.44 -0.34
N GLY A 47 6.80 -1.27 -1.36
CA GLY A 47 7.64 -2.35 -1.86
C GLY A 47 8.51 -2.98 -0.78
N PRO A 48 9.40 -2.22 -0.11
CA PRO A 48 10.28 -2.77 0.92
C PRO A 48 9.54 -3.33 2.14
N LEU A 49 8.34 -2.83 2.40
CA LEU A 49 7.53 -3.31 3.52
C LEU A 49 7.09 -4.77 3.32
N LEU A 50 6.84 -5.16 2.08
CA LEU A 50 6.39 -6.52 1.73
C LEU A 50 7.55 -7.42 1.32
N ASP A 51 8.54 -6.86 0.63
CA ASP A 51 9.74 -7.56 0.16
C ASP A 51 10.93 -6.63 0.31
N PRO A 52 11.84 -6.89 1.26
CA PRO A 52 12.99 -5.99 1.50
C PRO A 52 13.86 -5.72 0.28
N ALA A 53 13.85 -6.62 -0.72
CA ALA A 53 14.61 -6.44 -1.96
C ALA A 53 13.88 -5.57 -2.99
N ASP A 54 12.60 -5.25 -2.76
CA ASP A 54 11.77 -4.46 -3.67
C ASP A 54 11.97 -2.97 -3.39
N ILE A 55 13.08 -2.44 -3.86
CA ILE A 55 13.48 -1.05 -3.62
C ILE A 55 13.37 -0.27 -4.92
N SER A 56 12.60 0.81 -4.89
CA SER A 56 12.42 1.66 -6.07
C SER A 56 13.57 2.66 -6.22
N VAL A 57 14.00 2.86 -7.47
CA VAL A 57 14.96 3.90 -7.84
C VAL A 57 14.28 5.06 -8.54
N MET A 58 12.97 5.04 -8.70
CA MET A 58 12.24 6.07 -9.40
C MET A 58 12.12 7.34 -8.56
N GLN A 59 12.29 8.50 -9.20
CA GLN A 59 12.13 9.80 -8.54
C GLN A 59 10.66 10.22 -8.46
N ARG A 60 9.89 9.93 -9.52
CA ARG A 60 8.45 10.20 -9.55
C ARG A 60 7.69 8.96 -9.16
N ARG A 61 6.84 9.09 -8.16
CA ARG A 61 6.11 7.98 -7.59
C ARG A 61 4.67 8.41 -7.34
N HIS A 62 3.87 7.47 -6.91
CA HIS A 62 2.49 7.73 -6.53
C HIS A 62 2.30 7.37 -5.06
N ALA A 63 1.51 8.16 -4.37
CA ALA A 63 1.14 7.89 -3.00
C ALA A 63 -0.32 7.46 -2.93
N LEU A 64 -0.57 6.31 -2.31
CA LEU A 64 -1.90 5.88 -1.94
C LEU A 64 -2.22 6.47 -0.57
N ILE A 65 -3.21 7.35 -0.51
CA ILE A 65 -3.57 8.03 0.74
C ILE A 65 -4.59 7.19 1.47
N ILE A 66 -4.20 6.63 2.60
CA ILE A 66 -5.05 5.77 3.42
C ILE A 66 -5.42 6.53 4.70
N PRO A 67 -6.67 7.00 4.82
CA PRO A 67 -7.07 7.73 6.02
C PRO A 67 -7.33 6.78 7.17
N LEU A 68 -6.80 7.09 8.32
CA LEU A 68 -7.10 6.45 9.58
C LEU A 68 -7.73 7.48 10.52
N ARG A 69 -8.15 7.06 11.69
CA ARG A 69 -8.96 7.88 12.57
C ARG A 69 -8.34 9.25 12.88
N ARG A 70 -7.04 9.31 13.16
CA ARG A 70 -6.35 10.56 13.53
C ARG A 70 -5.14 10.87 12.69
N ARG A 71 -4.75 9.96 11.81
CA ARG A 71 -3.56 10.11 10.98
C ARG A 71 -3.83 9.58 9.59
N THR A 72 -3.03 10.02 8.66
CA THR A 72 -3.08 9.56 7.28
C THR A 72 -1.78 8.85 6.96
N ILE A 73 -1.89 7.69 6.34
CA ILE A 73 -0.74 6.92 5.86
C ILE A 73 -0.65 7.11 4.34
N ALA A 74 0.51 7.48 3.86
CA ALA A 74 0.80 7.54 2.43
C ALA A 74 1.71 6.38 2.07
N LEU A 75 1.18 5.43 1.29
CA LEU A 75 1.96 4.30 0.80
C LEU A 75 2.49 4.62 -0.59
N LEU A 76 3.81 4.65 -0.73
CA LEU A 76 4.45 4.97 -2.00
C LEU A 76 4.55 3.73 -2.87
N VAL A 77 4.14 3.88 -4.11
CA VAL A 77 4.24 2.86 -5.16
C VAL A 77 4.84 3.50 -6.41
N ASP A 78 5.37 2.69 -7.32
CA ASP A 78 5.98 3.22 -8.55
C ASP A 78 4.91 3.65 -9.55
N ALA A 79 3.81 2.92 -9.65
CA ALA A 79 2.74 3.26 -10.58
C ALA A 79 1.41 2.70 -10.12
N VAL A 80 0.34 3.32 -10.59
CA VAL A 80 -1.01 2.78 -10.53
C VAL A 80 -1.41 2.52 -11.98
N ASP A 81 -1.50 1.24 -12.36
CA ASP A 81 -1.63 0.90 -13.77
C ASP A 81 -3.06 0.91 -14.29
N ASN A 82 -3.98 0.25 -13.58
CA ASN A 82 -5.34 0.08 -14.09
C ASN A 82 -6.37 0.02 -13.00
N LEU A 83 -7.61 0.35 -13.39
CA LEU A 83 -8.82 0.09 -12.63
C LEU A 83 -9.49 -1.15 -13.19
N VAL A 84 -9.86 -2.08 -12.32
CA VAL A 84 -10.58 -3.29 -12.70
C VAL A 84 -11.94 -3.27 -12.02
N ASP A 85 -13.01 -3.16 -12.82
CA ASP A 85 -14.37 -3.00 -12.27
C ASP A 85 -15.00 -4.32 -11.86
N HIS A 86 -14.81 -5.36 -12.66
CA HIS A 86 -15.48 -6.64 -12.48
C HIS A 86 -14.44 -7.75 -12.46
N ALA A 87 -13.93 -8.05 -11.28
CA ALA A 87 -12.99 -9.14 -11.13
C ALA A 87 -13.39 -9.98 -9.93
N VAL A 88 -13.33 -11.29 -10.11
CA VAL A 88 -13.56 -12.22 -9.02
C VAL A 88 -12.23 -12.51 -8.34
N VAL A 89 -12.06 -11.96 -7.15
CA VAL A 89 -10.89 -12.22 -6.33
C VAL A 89 -11.09 -13.52 -5.59
N GLN A 90 -10.19 -14.46 -5.81
CA GLN A 90 -10.25 -15.76 -5.13
C GLN A 90 -9.60 -15.66 -3.74
N PRO A 91 -10.13 -16.38 -2.75
CA PRO A 91 -9.48 -16.42 -1.44
C PRO A 91 -8.08 -17.01 -1.55
N LEU A 92 -7.19 -16.57 -0.68
CA LEU A 92 -5.86 -17.16 -0.60
C LEU A 92 -5.94 -18.60 -0.14
N PRO A 93 -5.24 -19.53 -0.81
CA PRO A 93 -5.12 -20.89 -0.30
C PRO A 93 -4.53 -20.90 1.11
N PRO A 94 -5.01 -21.79 2.00
CA PRO A 94 -4.51 -21.84 3.38
C PRO A 94 -3.01 -21.99 3.50
N LEU A 95 -2.39 -22.73 2.59
CA LEU A 95 -0.91 -22.89 2.57
C LEU A 95 -0.17 -21.58 2.39
N LEU A 96 -0.71 -20.68 1.57
CA LEU A 96 -0.09 -19.37 1.36
C LEU A 96 -0.34 -18.44 2.55
N ARG A 97 -1.50 -18.55 3.19
CA ARG A 97 -1.80 -17.76 4.40
C ARG A 97 -0.84 -18.08 5.54
N GLU A 98 -0.50 -19.34 5.73
CA GLU A 98 0.39 -19.77 6.80
C GLU A 98 1.83 -19.31 6.60
N ARG A 99 2.24 -19.06 5.36
CA ARG A 99 3.59 -18.61 5.03
C ARG A 99 3.81 -17.12 5.13
N LEU A 100 2.73 -16.34 5.22
CA LEU A 100 2.82 -14.88 5.30
C LEU A 100 3.01 -14.47 6.76
N ARG A 101 4.01 -13.63 7.00
CA ARG A 101 4.27 -13.10 8.34
C ARG A 101 3.13 -12.24 8.87
N GLU A 102 2.44 -11.55 7.96
CA GLU A 102 1.38 -10.62 8.30
C GLU A 102 0.13 -10.94 7.47
N PRO A 103 -1.06 -10.82 8.05
CA PRO A 103 -2.30 -11.16 7.36
C PRO A 103 -2.79 -10.04 6.43
N TRP A 104 -1.91 -9.51 5.60
CA TRP A 104 -2.23 -8.41 4.71
C TRP A 104 -2.77 -8.85 3.36
N ALA A 105 -2.49 -10.06 2.96
CA ALA A 105 -2.98 -10.61 1.70
C ALA A 105 -4.38 -11.21 1.90
N THR A 106 -5.34 -10.74 1.13
CA THR A 106 -6.75 -11.13 1.26
C THR A 106 -7.26 -11.98 0.12
N GLY A 107 -6.54 -12.05 -0.98
CA GLY A 107 -6.96 -12.84 -2.12
C GLY A 107 -5.99 -12.79 -3.27
N VAL A 108 -6.36 -13.44 -4.37
CA VAL A 108 -5.57 -13.50 -5.59
C VAL A 108 -6.47 -13.25 -6.78
N LEU A 109 -6.00 -12.46 -7.73
CA LEU A 109 -6.67 -12.22 -8.99
C LEU A 109 -5.72 -12.55 -10.14
N MET A 110 -6.23 -13.22 -11.16
CA MET A 110 -5.44 -13.46 -12.36
C MET A 110 -5.45 -12.21 -13.24
N VAL A 111 -4.29 -11.66 -13.51
CA VAL A 111 -4.09 -10.50 -14.37
C VAL A 111 -3.08 -10.88 -15.43
N ASP A 112 -3.46 -10.81 -16.72
CA ASP A 112 -2.60 -11.19 -17.83
C ASP A 112 -1.98 -12.60 -17.65
N GLU A 113 -2.83 -13.54 -17.20
CA GLU A 113 -2.46 -14.94 -16.95
C GLU A 113 -1.47 -15.13 -15.81
N GLN A 114 -1.28 -14.12 -14.98
CA GLN A 114 -0.42 -14.21 -13.80
C GLN A 114 -1.21 -13.93 -12.53
N PRO A 115 -0.94 -14.66 -11.44
CA PRO A 115 -1.59 -14.39 -10.18
C PRO A 115 -1.04 -13.10 -9.56
N VAL A 116 -1.94 -12.22 -9.14
CA VAL A 116 -1.60 -10.96 -8.47
C VAL A 116 -2.32 -10.94 -7.13
N VAL A 117 -1.58 -10.69 -6.06
CA VAL A 117 -2.10 -10.72 -4.70
C VAL A 117 -2.87 -9.45 -4.38
N GLN A 118 -4.04 -9.60 -3.78
CA GLN A 118 -4.78 -8.48 -3.23
C GLN A 118 -4.32 -8.20 -1.79
N LEU A 119 -4.09 -6.92 -1.50
CA LEU A 119 -3.64 -6.46 -0.20
C LEU A 119 -4.75 -5.70 0.53
N ASP A 120 -4.81 -5.88 1.84
CA ASP A 120 -5.61 -5.04 2.71
C ASP A 120 -4.75 -3.86 3.18
N VAL A 121 -4.81 -2.75 2.45
CA VAL A 121 -3.97 -1.59 2.74
C VAL A 121 -4.37 -0.88 4.04
N ARG A 122 -5.61 -1.01 4.50
CA ARG A 122 -6.01 -0.47 5.80
C ARG A 122 -5.36 -1.23 6.93
N ALA A 123 -5.28 -2.57 6.82
CA ALA A 123 -4.56 -3.38 7.79
C ALA A 123 -3.07 -3.04 7.82
N ILE A 124 -2.47 -2.83 6.64
CA ILE A 124 -1.08 -2.38 6.53
C ILE A 124 -0.89 -1.04 7.23
N ALA A 125 -1.77 -0.08 6.96
CA ALA A 125 -1.68 1.26 7.57
C ALA A 125 -1.80 1.20 9.09
N ARG A 126 -2.74 0.41 9.62
CA ARG A 126 -2.89 0.23 11.06
C ARG A 126 -1.64 -0.40 11.68
N SER A 127 -1.05 -1.38 11.01
CA SER A 127 0.18 -2.03 11.45
C SER A 127 1.34 -1.03 11.55
N ILE A 128 1.46 -0.13 10.58
CA ILE A 128 2.47 0.92 10.59
C ILE A 128 2.32 1.82 11.82
N LEU A 129 1.10 2.23 12.14
CA LEU A 129 0.82 3.05 13.31
C LEU A 129 1.18 2.33 14.61
N LEU A 130 0.84 1.05 14.72
CA LEU A 130 1.14 0.26 15.92
C LEU A 130 2.65 0.10 16.12
N ARG A 131 3.40 -0.12 15.07
CA ARG A 131 4.85 -0.22 15.15
C ARG A 131 5.48 1.10 15.61
N ARG A 132 5.01 2.23 15.09
CA ARG A 132 5.50 3.54 15.50
C ARG A 132 5.18 3.85 16.95
N ALA A 133 4.00 3.46 17.43
CA ALA A 133 3.63 3.63 18.83
C ALA A 133 4.54 2.82 19.74
N ARG A 134 4.87 1.58 19.37
CA ARG A 134 5.80 0.74 20.13
C ARG A 134 7.20 1.35 20.16
N ASP A 135 7.69 1.83 19.02
CA ASP A 135 9.01 2.46 18.95
C ASP A 135 9.09 3.72 19.82
N ALA A 136 8.01 4.47 19.88
CA ALA A 136 7.94 5.66 20.74
C ALA A 136 7.95 5.30 22.24
N GLU A 137 7.33 4.19 22.61
CA GLU A 137 7.30 3.73 24.00
C GLU A 137 8.65 3.17 24.47
N GLN A 138 9.48 2.69 23.55
CA GLN A 138 10.80 2.14 23.88
C GLN A 138 11.89 3.21 24.02
N LYS A 139 11.57 4.44 23.74
CA LYS A 139 12.45 5.58 23.94
C LYS A 139 12.09 6.29 25.24
#